data_af39a654a5d3319d7928e5c351c6afce
#
_entry.id   af39a654a5d3319d7928e5c351c6afce
#
_cell.length_a   1.000
_cell.length_b   1.000
_cell.length_c   1.000
_cell.angle_alpha   90.00
_cell.angle_beta   90.00
_cell.angle_gamma   90.00
#
_symmetry.space_group_name_H-M   'P 1'
#
loop_
_entity.id
_entity.type
_entity.pdbx_description
1 polymer ?
#
loop_
_entity_poly.entity_id
_entity_poly.type
_entity_poly.pdbx_seq_one_letter_code
_entity_poly.pdbx_strand_id
1 'polypeptide(L)'
;MTYQDLWPLIQRDLYGVLCADELIGTRKGVLIEPGDVESIVESKVAAALGVGKDGKPGVGFLVLPIEKAEDPHGSNPQGPLKLTLSVQFVENVTLNRGLRGTGLPLRIWAARAEKLLKLYTPVQLTANLAPANPVITEFTPDRDANLRVCQVEFTAFEADSAPTLKLNRPAITIAGSDYPYTATVTLAGADAIYWTTDGSHPWEGNPTATLYNGPVSITEVCLFRARAFKSGYFASDTAATNFE
;
A
#
# COMPACT_ATOMS: atom_id res chain seq x y z
N MET A 1 4.19 -10.57 -15.43
CA MET A 1 4.55 -9.22 -15.01
C MET A 1 4.46 -9.22 -13.50
N THR A 2 5.54 -8.97 -12.79
CA THR A 2 5.50 -8.89 -11.32
C THR A 2 4.98 -7.51 -10.91
N TYR A 3 4.44 -7.36 -9.71
CA TYR A 3 3.93 -6.07 -9.20
C TYR A 3 5.00 -4.98 -9.21
N GLN A 4 6.24 -5.33 -8.93
CA GLN A 4 7.37 -4.39 -8.97
C GLN A 4 7.59 -3.81 -10.39
N ASP A 5 7.19 -4.52 -11.46
CA ASP A 5 7.26 -4.02 -12.82
C ASP A 5 6.17 -2.97 -13.13
N LEU A 6 5.06 -2.96 -12.36
CA LEU A 6 3.96 -2.02 -12.52
C LEU A 6 4.20 -0.69 -11.80
N TRP A 7 4.99 -0.66 -10.73
CA TRP A 7 5.20 0.54 -9.93
C TRP A 7 5.75 1.73 -10.72
N PRO A 8 6.77 1.57 -11.58
CA PRO A 8 7.23 2.66 -12.44
C PRO A 8 6.15 3.17 -13.40
N LEU A 9 5.25 2.30 -13.86
CA LEU A 9 4.16 2.69 -14.74
C LEU A 9 3.11 3.52 -14.00
N ILE A 10 2.74 3.12 -12.79
CA ILE A 10 1.83 3.88 -11.91
C ILE A 10 2.44 5.25 -11.59
N GLN A 11 3.72 5.29 -11.25
CA GLN A 11 4.44 6.54 -10.97
C GLN A 11 4.43 7.50 -12.18
N ARG A 12 4.68 6.99 -13.38
CA ARG A 12 4.62 7.76 -14.64
C ARG A 12 3.22 8.25 -14.96
N ASP A 13 2.21 7.44 -14.66
CA ASP A 13 0.82 7.79 -14.86
C ASP A 13 0.40 8.94 -13.94
N LEU A 14 0.72 8.86 -12.64
CA LEU A 14 0.56 9.96 -11.69
C LEU A 14 1.25 11.25 -12.16
N TYR A 15 2.48 11.13 -12.63
CA TYR A 15 3.22 12.26 -13.20
C TYR A 15 2.48 12.87 -14.38
N GLY A 16 1.97 12.04 -15.30
CA GLY A 16 1.18 12.48 -16.45
C GLY A 16 -0.07 13.25 -16.06
N VAL A 17 -0.81 12.77 -15.06
CA VAL A 17 -2.00 13.42 -14.51
C VAL A 17 -1.66 14.79 -13.91
N LEU A 18 -0.59 14.88 -13.14
CA LEU A 18 -0.13 16.14 -12.55
C LEU A 18 0.33 17.14 -13.62
N CYS A 19 1.02 16.67 -14.65
CA CYS A 19 1.45 17.49 -15.79
C CYS A 19 0.30 18.01 -16.66
N ALA A 20 -0.83 17.32 -16.68
CA ALA A 20 -2.03 17.69 -17.42
C ALA A 20 -2.91 18.71 -16.66
N ASP A 21 -2.73 18.88 -15.36
CA ASP A 21 -3.49 19.84 -14.56
C ASP A 21 -3.12 21.28 -14.93
N GLU A 22 -4.11 22.16 -15.03
CA GLU A 22 -3.94 23.56 -15.44
C GLU A 22 -3.01 24.37 -14.52
N LEU A 23 -3.03 24.07 -13.23
CA LEU A 23 -2.20 24.77 -12.25
C LEU A 23 -0.85 24.05 -12.07
N ILE A 24 -0.88 22.75 -11.67
CA ILE A 24 0.34 21.98 -11.38
C ILE A 24 1.19 21.81 -12.63
N GLY A 25 0.57 21.55 -13.77
CA GLY A 25 1.27 21.38 -15.05
C GLY A 25 2.00 22.62 -15.57
N THR A 26 1.81 23.79 -14.94
CA THR A 26 2.67 24.97 -15.19
C THR A 26 4.03 24.85 -14.53
N ARG A 27 4.17 24.00 -13.53
CA ARG A 27 5.42 23.73 -12.79
C ARG A 27 6.26 22.66 -13.45
N LYS A 28 7.53 22.67 -13.14
CA LYS A 28 8.45 21.64 -13.60
C LYS A 28 8.33 20.43 -12.68
N GLY A 29 7.90 19.30 -13.22
CA GLY A 29 7.85 18.03 -12.52
C GLY A 29 9.06 17.16 -12.80
N VAL A 30 9.43 16.31 -11.88
CA VAL A 30 10.50 15.32 -12.03
C VAL A 30 10.09 14.01 -11.37
N LEU A 31 10.49 12.90 -11.98
CA LEU A 31 10.34 11.56 -11.41
C LEU A 31 11.62 11.21 -10.62
N ILE A 32 11.45 10.77 -9.38
CA ILE A 32 12.52 10.15 -8.60
C ILE A 32 12.42 8.65 -8.81
N GLU A 33 13.46 8.04 -9.31
CA GLU A 33 13.45 6.61 -9.62
C GLU A 33 13.99 5.79 -8.44
N PRO A 34 13.54 4.54 -8.30
CA PRO A 34 14.13 3.63 -7.32
C PRO A 34 15.63 3.45 -7.62
N GLY A 35 16.47 3.71 -6.63
CA GLY A 35 17.93 3.63 -6.77
C GLY A 35 18.62 4.94 -7.14
N ASP A 36 17.89 6.05 -7.30
CA ASP A 36 18.52 7.38 -7.39
C ASP A 36 19.35 7.65 -6.11
N VAL A 37 20.63 7.90 -6.29
CA VAL A 37 21.51 8.30 -5.18
C VAL A 37 21.29 9.77 -4.80
N GLU A 38 21.69 10.17 -3.59
CA GLU A 38 21.44 11.51 -3.04
C GLU A 38 21.81 12.65 -4.01
N SER A 39 22.97 12.58 -4.65
CA SER A 39 23.41 13.60 -5.61
C SER A 39 22.50 13.71 -6.86
N ILE A 40 21.92 12.60 -7.30
CA ILE A 40 20.94 12.61 -8.41
C ILE A 40 19.64 13.23 -7.93
N VAL A 41 19.17 12.89 -6.73
CA VAL A 41 17.98 13.49 -6.13
C VAL A 41 18.14 14.99 -5.97
N GLU A 42 19.27 15.47 -5.45
CA GLU A 42 19.58 16.90 -5.33
C GLU A 42 19.54 17.61 -6.69
N SER A 43 20.15 17.00 -7.71
CA SER A 43 20.11 17.53 -9.08
C SER A 43 18.68 17.61 -9.64
N LYS A 44 17.87 16.58 -9.37
CA LYS A 44 16.45 16.53 -9.78
C LYS A 44 15.61 17.59 -9.05
N VAL A 45 15.85 17.81 -7.74
CA VAL A 45 15.23 18.90 -6.97
C VAL A 45 15.60 20.27 -7.54
N ALA A 46 16.87 20.51 -7.80
CA ALA A 46 17.34 21.75 -8.42
C ALA A 46 16.70 21.97 -9.79
N ALA A 47 16.55 20.91 -10.58
CA ALA A 47 15.86 20.98 -11.87
C ALA A 47 14.37 21.30 -11.72
N ALA A 48 13.67 20.73 -10.71
CA ALA A 48 12.26 21.02 -10.44
C ALA A 48 12.02 22.48 -10.04
N LEU A 49 12.96 23.08 -9.30
CA LEU A 49 12.91 24.49 -8.88
C LEU A 49 13.17 25.49 -10.01
N GLY A 50 13.55 25.01 -11.19
CA GLY A 50 13.78 25.82 -12.37
C GLY A 50 12.53 26.54 -12.88
N VAL A 51 12.69 27.24 -14.00
CA VAL A 51 11.60 27.99 -14.62
C VAL A 51 10.52 27.06 -15.17
N GLY A 52 9.30 27.25 -14.72
CA GLY A 52 8.13 26.52 -15.21
C GLY A 52 7.65 26.99 -16.59
N LYS A 53 6.57 26.39 -17.11
CA LYS A 53 5.98 26.76 -18.40
C LYS A 53 5.42 28.19 -18.41
N ASP A 54 5.05 28.70 -17.25
CA ASP A 54 4.58 30.10 -17.08
C ASP A 54 5.72 31.13 -16.92
N GLY A 55 6.97 30.72 -17.10
CA GLY A 55 8.15 31.57 -16.95
C GLY A 55 8.56 31.88 -15.51
N LYS A 56 7.95 31.25 -14.51
CA LYS A 56 8.19 31.54 -13.09
C LYS A 56 9.03 30.42 -12.43
N PRO A 57 10.12 30.75 -11.72
CA PRO A 57 10.95 29.80 -11.00
C PRO A 57 10.48 29.57 -9.56
N GLY A 58 11.14 28.66 -8.89
CA GLY A 58 11.13 28.51 -7.43
C GLY A 58 10.08 27.57 -6.86
N VAL A 59 9.25 26.94 -7.69
CA VAL A 59 8.34 25.88 -7.27
C VAL A 59 8.35 24.75 -8.31
N GLY A 60 8.47 23.53 -7.83
CA GLY A 60 8.38 22.33 -8.65
C GLY A 60 7.70 21.20 -7.90
N PHE A 61 7.57 20.05 -8.54
CA PHE A 61 7.06 18.85 -7.90
C PHE A 61 7.87 17.61 -8.25
N LEU A 62 7.90 16.67 -7.34
CA LEU A 62 8.56 15.39 -7.46
C LEU A 62 7.50 14.29 -7.27
N VAL A 63 7.51 13.28 -8.12
CA VAL A 63 6.76 12.05 -7.88
C VAL A 63 7.75 11.02 -7.40
N LEU A 64 7.59 10.58 -6.15
CA LEU A 64 8.51 9.66 -5.49
C LEU A 64 8.26 8.22 -5.93
N PRO A 65 9.25 7.33 -5.77
CA PRO A 65 9.04 5.90 -5.96
C PRO A 65 7.90 5.39 -5.09
N ILE A 66 7.18 4.41 -5.60
CA ILE A 66 6.14 3.74 -4.83
C ILE A 66 6.81 2.87 -3.77
N GLU A 67 6.38 3.03 -2.53
CA GLU A 67 6.85 2.21 -1.42
C GLU A 67 5.80 1.17 -1.04
N LYS A 68 6.29 -0.03 -0.74
CA LYS A 68 5.47 -1.05 -0.12
C LYS A 68 5.26 -0.67 1.33
N ALA A 69 4.03 -0.36 1.71
CA ALA A 69 3.70 -0.24 3.12
C ALA A 69 3.50 -1.63 3.74
N GLU A 70 3.74 -1.73 5.05
CA GLU A 70 3.48 -2.95 5.79
C GLU A 70 2.02 -3.38 5.64
N ASP A 71 1.80 -4.70 5.60
CA ASP A 71 0.46 -5.27 5.62
C ASP A 71 -0.29 -4.80 6.88
N PRO A 72 -1.37 -4.02 6.74
CA PRO A 72 -2.13 -3.53 7.90
C PRO A 72 -2.77 -4.65 8.72
N HIS A 73 -2.73 -5.89 8.24
CA HIS A 73 -3.30 -7.07 8.88
C HIS A 73 -2.26 -8.05 9.43
N GLY A 74 -0.97 -7.68 9.39
CA GLY A 74 0.16 -8.17 10.22
C GLY A 74 0.45 -9.66 10.26
N SER A 75 -0.12 -10.50 9.40
CA SER A 75 0.18 -11.93 9.32
C SER A 75 -0.57 -12.65 8.19
N ASN A 76 -1.12 -11.93 7.24
CA ASN A 76 -1.76 -12.54 6.10
C ASN A 76 -0.92 -12.25 4.83
N PRO A 77 -0.06 -13.20 4.38
CA PRO A 77 0.74 -13.02 3.17
C PRO A 77 -0.11 -12.92 1.89
N GLN A 78 -1.42 -13.20 2.00
CA GLN A 78 -2.40 -13.06 0.93
C GLN A 78 -3.33 -11.84 1.14
N GLY A 79 -3.01 -10.96 2.09
CA GLY A 79 -3.72 -9.70 2.28
C GLY A 79 -3.44 -8.72 1.13
N PRO A 80 -4.33 -7.72 0.94
CA PRO A 80 -4.12 -6.72 -0.09
C PRO A 80 -2.82 -5.97 0.17
N LEU A 81 -2.01 -5.86 -0.87
CA LEU A 81 -0.78 -5.09 -0.81
C LEU A 81 -1.13 -3.61 -0.65
N LYS A 82 -0.69 -3.01 0.43
CA LYS A 82 -0.79 -1.57 0.65
C LYS A 82 0.39 -0.89 -0.02
N LEU A 83 0.12 0.05 -0.90
CA LEU A 83 1.11 0.88 -1.57
C LEU A 83 1.06 2.30 -1.00
N THR A 84 2.20 2.91 -0.81
CA THR A 84 2.30 4.33 -0.51
C THR A 84 2.79 5.07 -1.74
N LEU A 85 2.00 6.04 -2.19
CA LEU A 85 2.31 6.91 -3.31
C LEU A 85 2.51 8.32 -2.75
N SER A 86 3.64 8.93 -3.06
CA SER A 86 3.99 10.25 -2.52
C SER A 86 4.32 11.24 -3.63
N VAL A 87 3.76 12.43 -3.50
CA VAL A 87 4.09 13.59 -4.32
C VAL A 87 4.63 14.68 -3.41
N GLN A 88 5.81 15.18 -3.72
CA GLN A 88 6.41 16.30 -3.01
C GLN A 88 6.37 17.55 -3.86
N PHE A 89 5.88 18.64 -3.30
CA PHE A 89 6.05 19.97 -3.83
C PHE A 89 7.23 20.62 -3.13
N VAL A 90 8.15 21.16 -3.91
CA VAL A 90 9.36 21.81 -3.42
C VAL A 90 9.33 23.28 -3.74
N GLU A 91 9.72 24.14 -2.80
CA GLU A 91 9.79 25.58 -2.93
C GLU A 91 11.19 26.08 -2.56
N ASN A 92 11.81 26.83 -3.43
CA ASN A 92 12.84 27.77 -2.99
C ASN A 92 12.15 29.09 -2.61
N VAL A 93 12.11 29.38 -1.32
CA VAL A 93 11.35 30.52 -0.76
C VAL A 93 11.77 31.83 -1.36
N THR A 94 13.07 32.05 -1.54
CA THR A 94 13.62 33.29 -2.10
C THR A 94 13.18 33.48 -3.55
N LEU A 95 13.25 32.45 -4.37
CA LEU A 95 12.86 32.51 -5.77
C LEU A 95 11.34 32.61 -5.95
N ASN A 96 10.58 31.79 -5.20
CA ASN A 96 9.13 31.77 -5.34
C ASN A 96 8.46 33.06 -4.84
N ARG A 97 8.96 33.65 -3.76
CA ARG A 97 8.42 34.89 -3.18
C ARG A 97 9.04 36.15 -3.75
N GLY A 98 10.06 36.01 -4.58
CA GLY A 98 10.65 37.12 -5.33
C GLY A 98 9.70 37.66 -6.42
N LEU A 99 10.05 38.81 -7.00
CA LEU A 99 9.25 39.52 -8.03
C LEU A 99 8.89 38.66 -9.25
N ARG A 100 9.66 37.61 -9.53
CA ARG A 100 9.46 36.72 -10.69
C ARG A 100 8.87 35.37 -10.32
N GLY A 101 8.67 35.12 -9.03
CA GLY A 101 8.11 33.86 -8.55
C GLY A 101 6.59 33.74 -8.69
N THR A 102 6.02 32.64 -8.26
CA THR A 102 4.56 32.45 -8.29
C THR A 102 3.86 33.22 -7.18
N GLY A 103 4.55 33.46 -6.06
CA GLY A 103 3.99 34.03 -4.84
C GLY A 103 2.98 33.14 -4.12
N LEU A 104 2.68 31.94 -4.66
CA LEU A 104 1.70 31.04 -4.08
C LEU A 104 2.36 30.11 -3.04
N PRO A 105 1.74 29.93 -1.85
CA PRO A 105 2.20 28.97 -0.86
C PRO A 105 2.17 27.52 -1.36
N LEU A 106 3.14 26.69 -0.94
CA LEU A 106 3.21 25.26 -1.33
C LEU A 106 1.93 24.47 -1.05
N ARG A 107 1.24 24.79 0.03
CA ARG A 107 -0.02 24.11 0.38
C ARG A 107 -1.12 24.23 -0.69
N ILE A 108 -1.09 25.27 -1.50
CA ILE A 108 -2.07 25.42 -2.61
C ILE A 108 -1.83 24.34 -3.66
N TRP A 109 -0.56 24.05 -3.97
CA TRP A 109 -0.18 23.01 -4.91
C TRP A 109 -0.50 21.64 -4.38
N ALA A 110 -0.17 21.39 -3.10
CA ALA A 110 -0.46 20.14 -2.42
C ALA A 110 -1.97 19.88 -2.33
N ALA A 111 -2.77 20.86 -1.94
CA ALA A 111 -4.23 20.73 -1.88
C ALA A 111 -4.85 20.51 -3.27
N ARG A 112 -4.27 21.11 -4.33
CA ARG A 112 -4.69 20.84 -5.70
C ARG A 112 -4.40 19.41 -6.11
N ALA A 113 -3.20 18.90 -5.80
CA ALA A 113 -2.82 17.50 -6.07
C ALA A 113 -3.71 16.52 -5.27
N GLU A 114 -3.97 16.82 -3.99
CA GLU A 114 -4.91 16.05 -3.19
C GLU A 114 -6.26 15.93 -3.88
N LYS A 115 -6.83 17.05 -4.29
CA LYS A 115 -8.14 17.09 -4.97
C LYS A 115 -8.11 16.32 -6.29
N LEU A 116 -7.03 16.45 -7.06
CA LEU A 116 -6.88 15.83 -8.37
C LEU A 116 -6.72 14.31 -8.27
N LEU A 117 -5.91 13.84 -7.30
CA LEU A 117 -5.59 12.42 -7.14
C LEU A 117 -6.57 11.68 -6.22
N LYS A 118 -7.41 12.40 -5.49
CA LYS A 118 -8.50 11.80 -4.74
C LYS A 118 -9.45 11.11 -5.71
N LEU A 119 -9.66 9.82 -5.54
CA LEU A 119 -10.45 8.96 -6.44
C LEU A 119 -9.80 8.66 -7.81
N TYR A 120 -8.55 9.06 -8.00
CA TYR A 120 -7.83 8.68 -9.21
C TYR A 120 -7.53 7.17 -9.20
N THR A 121 -7.76 6.55 -10.36
CA THR A 121 -7.43 5.13 -10.58
C THR A 121 -6.37 5.07 -11.67
N PRO A 122 -5.14 4.64 -11.39
CA PRO A 122 -4.13 4.42 -12.42
C PRO A 122 -4.64 3.47 -13.50
N VAL A 123 -4.34 3.76 -14.76
CA VAL A 123 -4.82 2.97 -15.92
C VAL A 123 -4.33 1.51 -15.85
N GLN A 124 -3.20 1.28 -15.18
CA GLN A 124 -2.59 -0.04 -15.04
C GLN A 124 -3.21 -0.89 -13.92
N LEU A 125 -4.03 -0.29 -13.06
CA LEU A 125 -4.70 -1.00 -11.98
C LEU A 125 -6.18 -1.15 -12.34
N THR A 126 -6.65 -2.37 -12.39
CA THR A 126 -8.06 -2.69 -12.67
C THR A 126 -9.00 -2.34 -11.53
N ALA A 127 -8.48 -1.81 -10.44
CA ALA A 127 -9.24 -1.55 -9.26
C ALA A 127 -9.02 -0.16 -8.67
N ASN A 128 -10.07 0.29 -8.03
CA ASN A 128 -10.12 1.54 -7.29
C ASN A 128 -9.01 1.60 -6.25
N LEU A 129 -8.10 2.54 -6.44
CA LEU A 129 -7.30 3.01 -5.33
C LEU A 129 -8.31 3.56 -4.32
N ALA A 130 -8.58 2.82 -3.26
CA ALA A 130 -9.38 3.37 -2.17
C ALA A 130 -8.64 4.63 -1.71
N PRO A 131 -9.28 5.82 -1.73
CA PRO A 131 -8.61 7.02 -1.32
C PRO A 131 -8.28 6.87 0.15
N ALA A 132 -7.05 6.51 0.44
CA ALA A 132 -6.54 6.77 1.77
C ALA A 132 -6.59 8.29 1.93
N ASN A 133 -7.03 8.77 3.08
CA ASN A 133 -7.05 10.20 3.34
C ASN A 133 -5.64 10.71 3.07
N PRO A 134 -5.44 11.53 2.02
CA PRO A 134 -4.11 12.04 1.73
C PRO A 134 -3.66 12.87 2.92
N VAL A 135 -2.46 12.59 3.39
CA VAL A 135 -1.85 13.36 4.47
C VAL A 135 -0.96 14.40 3.82
N ILE A 136 -1.20 15.68 4.13
CA ILE A 136 -0.36 16.79 3.71
C ILE A 136 0.58 17.11 4.87
N THR A 137 1.88 16.89 4.63
CA THR A 137 2.94 17.22 5.59
C THR A 137 3.83 18.31 5.01
N GLU A 138 4.08 19.37 5.79
CA GLU A 138 5.00 20.44 5.42
C GLU A 138 6.23 20.41 6.33
N PHE A 139 7.42 20.45 5.75
CA PHE A 139 8.67 20.47 6.50
C PHE A 139 9.73 21.29 5.76
N THR A 140 10.74 21.73 6.52
CA THR A 140 11.92 22.40 6.00
C THR A 140 13.09 21.43 6.16
N PRO A 141 13.81 21.06 5.08
CA PRO A 141 15.00 20.25 5.20
C PRO A 141 16.08 20.94 6.05
N ASP A 142 16.75 20.19 6.91
CA ASP A 142 17.75 20.71 7.87
C ASP A 142 18.94 21.42 7.20
N ARG A 143 19.21 21.11 5.94
CA ARG A 143 20.39 21.59 5.22
C ARG A 143 20.19 22.89 4.43
N ASP A 144 18.96 23.32 4.18
CA ASP A 144 18.68 24.54 3.43
C ASP A 144 17.44 25.26 3.94
N ALA A 145 17.65 26.35 4.68
CA ALA A 145 16.58 27.19 5.22
C ALA A 145 15.71 27.86 4.14
N ASN A 146 16.17 27.91 2.88
CA ASN A 146 15.41 28.44 1.76
C ASN A 146 14.53 27.39 1.06
N LEU A 147 14.74 26.11 1.36
CA LEU A 147 13.97 25.02 0.78
C LEU A 147 12.82 24.67 1.70
N ARG A 148 11.64 24.57 1.15
CA ARG A 148 10.44 24.00 1.80
C ARG A 148 9.90 22.86 0.98
N VAL A 149 9.39 21.87 1.67
CA VAL A 149 8.77 20.70 1.06
C VAL A 149 7.38 20.52 1.64
N CYS A 150 6.41 20.28 0.77
CA CYS A 150 5.07 19.88 1.15
C CYS A 150 4.76 18.53 0.50
N GLN A 151 4.62 17.49 1.29
CA GLN A 151 4.38 16.12 0.84
C GLN A 151 2.89 15.78 0.92
N VAL A 152 2.40 15.17 -0.12
CA VAL A 152 1.06 14.59 -0.19
C VAL A 152 1.22 13.10 -0.35
N GLU A 153 0.74 12.34 0.63
CA GLU A 153 0.79 10.89 0.62
C GLU A 153 -0.59 10.30 0.33
N PHE A 154 -0.61 9.30 -0.50
CA PHE A 154 -1.79 8.50 -0.81
C PHE A 154 -1.49 7.06 -0.45
N THR A 155 -2.47 6.39 0.11
CA THR A 155 -2.42 4.95 0.30
C THR A 155 -3.30 4.29 -0.74
N ALA A 156 -2.75 3.33 -1.44
CA ALA A 156 -3.47 2.52 -2.40
C ALA A 156 -3.47 1.07 -1.94
N PHE A 157 -4.54 0.38 -2.24
CA PHE A 157 -4.60 -1.05 -2.08
C PHE A 157 -4.64 -1.69 -3.46
N GLU A 158 -3.90 -2.78 -3.59
CA GLU A 158 -3.97 -3.59 -4.79
C GLU A 158 -5.38 -4.16 -4.95
N ALA A 159 -5.94 -3.99 -6.11
CA ALA A 159 -7.36 -4.19 -6.29
C ALA A 159 -7.75 -5.61 -6.67
N ASP A 160 -6.90 -6.36 -7.33
CA ASP A 160 -7.18 -7.77 -7.63
C ASP A 160 -7.17 -8.64 -6.38
N SER A 161 -6.74 -8.07 -5.26
CA SER A 161 -6.62 -8.79 -3.99
C SER A 161 -7.26 -8.09 -2.79
N ALA A 162 -7.85 -6.89 -2.94
CA ALA A 162 -8.59 -6.31 -1.82
C ALA A 162 -9.86 -7.12 -1.57
N PRO A 163 -9.87 -8.05 -0.62
CA PRO A 163 -11.08 -8.82 -0.35
C PRO A 163 -12.15 -7.88 0.18
N THR A 164 -13.23 -7.72 -0.57
CA THR A 164 -14.42 -6.98 -0.13
C THR A 164 -15.23 -7.77 0.89
N LEU A 165 -15.01 -9.07 0.93
CA LEU A 165 -15.74 -10.01 1.78
C LEU A 165 -14.75 -10.81 2.63
N LYS A 166 -15.10 -11.02 3.90
CA LYS A 166 -14.37 -11.90 4.82
C LYS A 166 -15.00 -13.29 4.80
N LEU A 167 -14.17 -14.33 4.79
CA LEU A 167 -14.65 -15.68 4.99
C LEU A 167 -15.22 -15.86 6.40
N ASN A 168 -16.28 -16.61 6.51
CA ASN A 168 -16.78 -17.06 7.80
C ASN A 168 -15.75 -17.96 8.48
N ARG A 169 -15.81 -18.00 9.82
CA ARG A 169 -14.98 -18.89 10.62
C ARG A 169 -15.32 -20.35 10.28
N PRO A 170 -14.33 -21.24 10.03
CA PRO A 170 -14.61 -22.65 9.81
C PRO A 170 -15.19 -23.32 11.07
N ALA A 171 -16.06 -24.28 10.86
CA ALA A 171 -16.59 -25.08 11.94
C ALA A 171 -15.68 -26.29 12.18
N ILE A 172 -15.37 -26.60 13.44
CA ILE A 172 -14.65 -27.80 13.85
C ILE A 172 -15.65 -28.71 14.54
N THR A 173 -15.81 -29.93 14.04
CA THR A 173 -16.64 -30.98 14.64
C THR A 173 -15.75 -32.09 15.12
N ILE A 174 -15.98 -32.56 16.34
CA ILE A 174 -15.21 -33.63 16.99
C ILE A 174 -16.08 -34.88 17.07
N ALA A 175 -15.50 -36.01 16.67
CA ALA A 175 -16.07 -37.35 16.88
C ALA A 175 -15.13 -38.23 17.71
N GLY A 176 -15.72 -39.07 18.57
CA GLY A 176 -14.99 -39.89 19.55
C GLY A 176 -15.23 -39.40 20.97
N SER A 177 -15.18 -40.34 21.94
CA SER A 177 -15.29 -40.07 23.39
C SER A 177 -13.92 -40.10 24.08
N ASP A 178 -12.94 -40.71 23.42
CA ASP A 178 -11.58 -40.89 23.89
C ASP A 178 -10.60 -40.82 22.72
N TYR A 179 -9.30 -40.74 23.01
CA TYR A 179 -8.26 -40.80 21.98
C TYR A 179 -8.25 -42.13 21.22
N PRO A 180 -8.08 -42.12 19.90
CA PRO A 180 -7.93 -40.92 19.05
C PRO A 180 -9.28 -40.26 18.75
N TYR A 181 -9.32 -38.93 18.90
CA TYR A 181 -10.44 -38.14 18.39
C TYR A 181 -10.33 -37.91 16.88
N THR A 182 -11.46 -37.68 16.24
CA THR A 182 -11.50 -37.27 14.84
C THR A 182 -11.97 -35.84 14.74
N ALA A 183 -11.10 -34.94 14.27
CA ALA A 183 -11.45 -33.52 13.98
C ALA A 183 -11.85 -33.35 12.52
N THR A 184 -13.05 -32.88 12.28
CA THR A 184 -13.53 -32.55 10.95
C THR A 184 -13.70 -31.01 10.85
N VAL A 185 -13.08 -30.40 9.83
CA VAL A 185 -13.17 -28.95 9.59
C VAL A 185 -14.02 -28.71 8.36
N THR A 186 -15.00 -27.83 8.46
CA THR A 186 -15.89 -27.51 7.34
C THR A 186 -16.05 -25.99 7.17
N LEU A 187 -15.97 -25.54 5.91
CA LEU A 187 -16.40 -24.23 5.48
C LEU A 187 -16.74 -24.28 3.99
N ALA A 188 -18.00 -24.01 3.66
CA ALA A 188 -18.43 -23.95 2.26
C ALA A 188 -17.78 -22.77 1.52
N GLY A 189 -17.26 -23.06 0.34
CA GLY A 189 -16.72 -22.02 -0.56
C GLY A 189 -15.29 -21.54 -0.22
N ALA A 190 -14.58 -22.19 0.69
CA ALA A 190 -13.14 -21.98 0.86
C ALA A 190 -12.36 -22.70 -0.26
N ASP A 191 -11.26 -22.08 -0.71
CA ASP A 191 -10.35 -22.69 -1.68
C ASP A 191 -9.32 -23.57 -0.96
N ALA A 192 -8.92 -23.19 0.26
CA ALA A 192 -8.01 -23.94 1.12
C ALA A 192 -8.35 -23.75 2.60
N ILE A 193 -8.09 -24.77 3.40
CA ILE A 193 -8.12 -24.70 4.87
C ILE A 193 -6.78 -25.24 5.36
N TYR A 194 -6.10 -24.50 6.23
CA TYR A 194 -4.88 -24.96 6.91
C TYR A 194 -5.17 -25.19 8.38
N TRP A 195 -4.48 -26.14 8.98
CA TRP A 195 -4.61 -26.46 10.39
C TRP A 195 -3.26 -26.70 11.07
N THR A 196 -3.22 -26.52 12.38
CA THR A 196 -2.06 -26.78 13.27
C THR A 196 -2.53 -27.41 14.57
N THR A 197 -1.62 -28.11 15.29
CA THR A 197 -1.87 -28.67 16.62
C THR A 197 -0.98 -28.07 17.71
N ASP A 198 0.01 -27.26 17.32
CA ASP A 198 0.98 -26.64 18.21
C ASP A 198 0.57 -25.25 18.73
N GLY A 199 -0.67 -24.85 18.45
CA GLY A 199 -1.17 -23.51 18.82
C GLY A 199 -0.68 -22.37 17.95
N SER A 200 0.13 -22.62 16.92
CA SER A 200 0.57 -21.63 15.96
C SER A 200 -0.57 -21.19 15.01
N HIS A 201 -0.39 -20.10 14.28
CA HIS A 201 -1.38 -19.65 13.31
C HIS A 201 -1.35 -20.54 12.04
N PRO A 202 -2.49 -21.13 11.63
CA PRO A 202 -2.56 -21.97 10.44
C PRO A 202 -2.63 -21.12 9.17
N TRP A 203 -1.58 -21.20 8.33
CA TRP A 203 -1.49 -20.57 7.02
C TRP A 203 -0.41 -21.27 6.16
N GLU A 204 -0.45 -21.09 4.85
CA GLU A 204 0.39 -21.79 3.88
C GLU A 204 1.92 -21.66 4.13
N GLY A 205 2.38 -20.52 4.62
CA GLY A 205 3.80 -20.29 4.92
C GLY A 205 4.25 -20.75 6.31
N ASN A 206 3.36 -21.25 7.15
CA ASN A 206 3.73 -21.78 8.46
C ASN A 206 4.26 -23.21 8.31
N PRO A 207 5.52 -23.51 8.72
CA PRO A 207 6.11 -24.84 8.56
C PRO A 207 5.40 -25.96 9.32
N THR A 208 4.62 -25.62 10.35
CA THR A 208 3.84 -26.59 11.15
C THR A 208 2.39 -26.70 10.67
N ALA A 209 1.97 -25.84 9.76
CA ALA A 209 0.61 -25.89 9.22
C ALA A 209 0.49 -26.94 8.12
N THR A 210 -0.61 -27.66 8.14
CA THR A 210 -0.94 -28.69 7.16
C THR A 210 -2.20 -28.29 6.39
N LEU A 211 -2.21 -28.53 5.07
CA LEU A 211 -3.41 -28.35 4.25
C LEU A 211 -4.45 -29.41 4.64
N TYR A 212 -5.68 -28.96 4.88
CA TYR A 212 -6.77 -29.85 5.25
C TYR A 212 -7.35 -30.56 4.03
N ASN A 213 -7.18 -31.88 3.99
CA ASN A 213 -7.68 -32.74 2.92
C ASN A 213 -8.76 -33.74 3.38
N GLY A 214 -9.18 -33.65 4.64
CA GLY A 214 -10.17 -34.55 5.23
C GLY A 214 -10.01 -34.67 6.74
N PRO A 215 -10.84 -35.50 7.41
CA PRO A 215 -10.82 -35.65 8.85
C PRO A 215 -9.43 -35.99 9.41
N VAL A 216 -9.05 -35.31 10.48
CA VAL A 216 -7.74 -35.44 11.13
C VAL A 216 -7.86 -36.26 12.40
N SER A 217 -7.00 -37.27 12.55
CA SER A 217 -6.91 -38.06 13.78
C SER A 217 -6.03 -37.35 14.80
N ILE A 218 -6.59 -37.06 15.98
CA ILE A 218 -5.90 -36.42 17.10
C ILE A 218 -5.60 -37.47 18.15
N THR A 219 -4.33 -37.76 18.37
CA THR A 219 -3.86 -38.86 19.24
C THR A 219 -3.32 -38.40 20.58
N GLU A 220 -3.16 -37.10 20.78
CA GLU A 220 -2.58 -36.50 21.99
C GLU A 220 -3.21 -35.17 22.34
N VAL A 221 -2.99 -34.70 23.55
CA VAL A 221 -3.39 -33.38 24.04
C VAL A 221 -2.82 -32.31 23.14
N CYS A 222 -3.67 -31.45 22.57
CA CYS A 222 -3.23 -30.39 21.69
C CYS A 222 -4.23 -29.26 21.58
N LEU A 223 -3.75 -28.07 21.11
CA LEU A 223 -4.59 -26.97 20.67
C LEU A 223 -4.72 -27.03 19.14
N PHE A 224 -5.80 -27.66 18.69
CA PHE A 224 -6.13 -27.69 17.26
C PHE A 224 -6.66 -26.35 16.77
N ARG A 225 -6.05 -25.82 15.73
CA ARG A 225 -6.49 -24.57 15.08
C ARG A 225 -6.72 -24.80 13.61
N ALA A 226 -7.73 -24.12 13.05
CA ALA A 226 -7.99 -24.15 11.61
C ALA A 226 -8.38 -22.77 11.09
N ARG A 227 -7.93 -22.43 9.88
CA ARG A 227 -8.21 -21.19 9.20
C ARG A 227 -8.43 -21.44 7.71
N ALA A 228 -9.40 -20.75 7.13
CA ALA A 228 -9.79 -20.90 5.74
C ALA A 228 -9.35 -19.70 4.90
N PHE A 229 -9.05 -19.97 3.63
CA PHE A 229 -8.55 -19.03 2.64
C PHE A 229 -9.35 -19.17 1.34
N LYS A 230 -9.55 -18.05 0.67
CA LYS A 230 -10.17 -17.99 -0.65
C LYS A 230 -9.65 -16.78 -1.41
N SER A 231 -9.37 -16.95 -2.70
CA SER A 231 -8.96 -15.85 -3.56
C SER A 231 -10.03 -14.75 -3.57
N GLY A 232 -9.61 -13.50 -3.45
CA GLY A 232 -10.54 -12.35 -3.39
C GLY A 232 -11.31 -12.18 -2.08
N TYR A 233 -10.96 -12.91 -1.01
CA TYR A 233 -11.57 -12.80 0.32
C TYR A 233 -10.50 -12.57 1.38
N PHE A 234 -10.84 -11.82 2.46
CA PHE A 234 -10.05 -11.89 3.68
C PHE A 234 -10.13 -13.31 4.26
N ALA A 235 -9.01 -13.79 4.73
CA ALA A 235 -8.97 -15.07 5.42
C ALA A 235 -9.95 -15.09 6.60
N SER A 236 -10.48 -16.25 6.92
CA SER A 236 -11.40 -16.41 8.04
C SER A 236 -10.74 -16.06 9.38
N ASP A 237 -11.53 -15.85 10.41
CA ASP A 237 -11.05 -15.97 11.79
C ASP A 237 -10.60 -17.41 12.04
N THR A 238 -9.62 -17.56 12.94
CA THR A 238 -9.13 -18.88 13.33
C THR A 238 -10.17 -19.58 14.22
N ALA A 239 -10.59 -20.78 13.83
CA ALA A 239 -11.28 -21.69 14.70
C ALA A 239 -10.26 -22.42 15.57
N ALA A 240 -10.58 -22.64 16.84
CA ALA A 240 -9.70 -23.36 17.77
C ALA A 240 -10.50 -24.27 18.68
N THR A 241 -9.91 -25.40 19.04
CA THR A 241 -10.46 -26.40 19.97
C THR A 241 -9.32 -27.04 20.75
N ASN A 242 -9.47 -27.17 22.08
CA ASN A 242 -8.57 -27.91 22.92
C ASN A 242 -9.00 -29.39 22.96
N PHE A 243 -8.03 -30.28 22.83
CA PHE A 243 -8.16 -31.69 23.09
C PHE A 243 -7.39 -31.98 24.39
N GLU A 244 -8.11 -32.38 25.44
CA GLU A 244 -7.60 -32.64 26.78
C GLU A 244 -7.70 -34.15 27.12
#